data_2ff53f3872e4d2812bd2ff0c56f1fdac
#
_entry.id   2ff53f3872e4d2812bd2ff0c56f1fdac
#
_cell.length_a   1.000
_cell.length_b   1.000
_cell.length_c   1.000
_cell.angle_alpha   90.00
_cell.angle_beta   90.00
_cell.angle_gamma   90.00
#
_symmetry.space_group_name_H-M   'P 1'
#
loop_
_entity.id
_entity.type
_entity.pdbx_description
1 polymer ?
#
loop_
_entity_poly.entity_id
_entity_poly.type
_entity_poly.pdbx_seq_one_letter_code
_entity_poly.pdbx_strand_id
1 'polypeptide(L)'
;MDLQVKLLPWQQDVFKDPARFKIIAAGRRTGKSRLAAWTLIIEALQTEKGHVWYVAPTQGQARDIMWTTLLELGHTVIKGSHVNNMQITLVNGAMISLKGADRPETMRGVSLKYLVMDEYADMKPQVFEQILRPALADQKGRAMFIGTPMGRNHFYELYRLGDSGKDKDYKAWHFTSFDNPLLDPAEIEAAKGSMSSFAFRQEFMASFEASQSEIFKEEWIKVSDEEPDEGNYFMAVDLCGFSDSSQTNKSKNSKLDETAIAIVKVNTKGWWVADILHGRWDVRETAVRILKAAKDYRVSCVGIEKGALKNAVMPYMHDLMRRNGFYPRIEELTHGNKKKADRIVWSLQGRFEHGRIVLNEGDWNYQFLDQLMQFPDTKTHDDLIDALSYIDQIQTANWNQNLDEEEFEVLDQVAGY
;
A
#
# COMPACT_ATOMS: atom_id res chain seq x y z
N MET A 1 -10.13 -22.73 -35.12
CA MET A 1 -9.94 -22.67 -33.65
C MET A 1 -10.81 -21.55 -33.15
N ASP A 2 -11.86 -21.88 -32.40
CA ASP A 2 -12.76 -20.85 -31.87
C ASP A 2 -12.36 -20.47 -30.46
N LEU A 3 -11.80 -19.27 -30.31
CA LEU A 3 -11.48 -18.65 -29.02
C LEU A 3 -12.78 -18.02 -28.49
N GLN A 4 -13.32 -18.58 -27.41
CA GLN A 4 -14.50 -18.00 -26.76
C GLN A 4 -14.08 -16.85 -25.82
N VAL A 5 -14.02 -15.64 -26.35
CA VAL A 5 -13.68 -14.43 -25.59
C VAL A 5 -14.92 -13.95 -24.83
N LYS A 6 -14.90 -14.05 -23.50
CA LYS A 6 -15.98 -13.55 -22.64
C LYS A 6 -15.51 -12.28 -21.94
N LEU A 7 -16.03 -11.14 -22.35
CA LEU A 7 -15.77 -9.82 -21.79
C LEU A 7 -17.06 -9.20 -21.25
N LEU A 8 -16.95 -8.48 -20.15
CA LEU A 8 -18.02 -7.63 -19.62
C LEU A 8 -18.32 -6.48 -20.59
N PRO A 9 -19.52 -5.86 -20.57
CA PRO A 9 -19.87 -4.77 -21.49
C PRO A 9 -18.80 -3.66 -21.55
N TRP A 10 -18.38 -3.12 -20.42
CA TRP A 10 -17.37 -2.08 -20.37
C TRP A 10 -16.00 -2.54 -20.92
N GLN A 11 -15.64 -3.81 -20.71
CA GLN A 11 -14.40 -4.38 -21.26
C GLN A 11 -14.47 -4.47 -22.78
N GLN A 12 -15.65 -4.78 -23.35
CA GLN A 12 -15.85 -4.81 -24.80
C GLN A 12 -15.68 -3.42 -25.42
N ASP A 13 -16.20 -2.38 -24.76
CA ASP A 13 -16.08 -1.00 -25.25
C ASP A 13 -14.61 -0.55 -25.26
N VAL A 14 -13.88 -0.81 -24.18
CA VAL A 14 -12.43 -0.53 -24.12
C VAL A 14 -11.66 -1.35 -25.15
N PHE A 15 -12.00 -2.64 -25.30
CA PHE A 15 -11.31 -3.54 -26.21
C PHE A 15 -11.45 -3.11 -27.67
N LYS A 16 -12.66 -2.75 -28.11
CA LYS A 16 -13.00 -2.37 -29.49
C LYS A 16 -12.49 -0.97 -29.89
N ASP A 17 -12.19 -0.14 -28.92
CA ASP A 17 -11.75 1.24 -29.18
C ASP A 17 -10.42 1.25 -29.94
N PRO A 18 -10.26 2.09 -30.98
CA PRO A 18 -9.06 2.13 -31.82
C PRO A 18 -7.89 2.91 -31.22
N ALA A 19 -8.06 3.59 -30.09
CA ALA A 19 -6.99 4.41 -29.49
C ALA A 19 -5.70 3.62 -29.31
N ARG A 20 -4.59 4.29 -29.61
CA ARG A 20 -3.26 3.70 -29.54
C ARG A 20 -2.81 3.47 -28.09
N PHE A 21 -3.13 4.42 -27.22
CA PHE A 21 -2.82 4.41 -25.80
C PHE A 21 -4.10 4.46 -25.00
N LYS A 22 -4.41 3.36 -24.32
CA LYS A 22 -5.62 3.21 -23.52
C LYS A 22 -5.28 3.31 -22.05
N ILE A 23 -5.96 4.20 -21.34
CA ILE A 23 -5.73 4.46 -19.91
C ILE A 23 -6.98 4.07 -19.13
N ILE A 24 -6.88 3.08 -18.27
CA ILE A 24 -8.02 2.54 -17.53
C ILE A 24 -7.78 2.69 -16.03
N ALA A 25 -8.38 3.71 -15.44
CA ALA A 25 -8.46 3.87 -14.00
C ALA A 25 -9.64 3.05 -13.49
N ALA A 26 -9.38 2.01 -12.70
CA ALA A 26 -10.45 1.13 -12.28
C ALA A 26 -10.23 0.57 -10.88
N GLY A 27 -11.31 0.48 -10.10
CA GLY A 27 -11.32 -0.03 -8.75
C GLY A 27 -10.93 -1.50 -8.65
N ARG A 28 -10.72 -1.98 -7.43
CA ARG A 28 -10.44 -3.39 -7.17
C ARG A 28 -11.55 -4.29 -7.67
N ARG A 29 -11.20 -5.49 -8.13
CA ARG A 29 -12.14 -6.52 -8.59
C ARG A 29 -13.04 -6.14 -9.77
N THR A 30 -12.79 -5.03 -10.47
CA THR A 30 -13.52 -4.66 -11.70
C THR A 30 -13.32 -5.65 -12.85
N GLY A 31 -12.23 -6.42 -12.84
CA GLY A 31 -11.86 -7.33 -13.93
C GLY A 31 -10.77 -6.81 -14.86
N LYS A 32 -10.00 -5.79 -14.44
CA LYS A 32 -8.85 -5.22 -15.18
C LYS A 32 -7.91 -6.27 -15.76
N SER A 33 -7.44 -7.19 -14.90
CA SER A 33 -6.44 -8.21 -15.28
C SER A 33 -6.99 -9.20 -16.33
N ARG A 34 -8.31 -9.50 -16.29
CA ARG A 34 -8.95 -10.35 -17.31
C ARG A 34 -9.03 -9.66 -18.66
N LEU A 35 -9.34 -8.36 -18.69
CA LEU A 35 -9.30 -7.56 -19.91
C LEU A 35 -7.86 -7.52 -20.47
N ALA A 36 -6.86 -7.29 -19.62
CA ALA A 36 -5.45 -7.27 -19.98
C ALA A 36 -5.02 -8.61 -20.62
N ALA A 37 -5.38 -9.73 -19.99
CA ALA A 37 -5.04 -11.06 -20.49
C ALA A 37 -5.64 -11.34 -21.88
N TRP A 38 -6.93 -11.07 -22.07
CA TRP A 38 -7.57 -11.23 -23.39
C TRP A 38 -6.95 -10.30 -24.43
N THR A 39 -6.66 -9.05 -24.06
CA THR A 39 -6.03 -8.12 -25.00
C THR A 39 -4.63 -8.60 -25.42
N LEU A 40 -3.81 -9.08 -24.48
CA LEU A 40 -2.49 -9.64 -24.78
C LEU A 40 -2.56 -10.84 -25.74
N ILE A 41 -3.47 -11.78 -25.49
CA ILE A 41 -3.63 -12.98 -26.33
C ILE A 41 -4.05 -12.58 -27.75
N ILE A 42 -5.03 -11.69 -27.89
CA ILE A 42 -5.56 -11.30 -29.20
C ILE A 42 -4.56 -10.46 -29.98
N GLU A 43 -3.89 -9.50 -29.32
CA GLU A 43 -2.85 -8.69 -29.95
C GLU A 43 -1.66 -9.55 -30.42
N ALA A 44 -1.29 -10.57 -29.63
CA ALA A 44 -0.26 -11.52 -30.02
C ALA A 44 -0.69 -12.37 -31.20
N LEU A 45 -1.94 -12.85 -31.26
CA LEU A 45 -2.44 -13.62 -32.39
C LEU A 45 -2.54 -12.83 -33.69
N GLN A 46 -2.75 -11.51 -33.60
CA GLN A 46 -2.78 -10.61 -34.78
C GLN A 46 -1.38 -10.25 -35.32
N THR A 47 -0.33 -10.73 -34.68
CA THR A 47 1.04 -10.35 -34.99
C THR A 47 1.90 -11.58 -35.24
N GLU A 48 2.37 -11.79 -36.48
CA GLU A 48 3.28 -12.90 -36.80
C GLU A 48 4.64 -12.67 -36.13
N LYS A 49 5.07 -13.61 -35.28
CA LYS A 49 6.38 -13.61 -34.58
C LYS A 49 6.69 -12.32 -33.79
N GLY A 50 5.64 -11.56 -33.40
CA GLY A 50 5.81 -10.31 -32.64
C GLY A 50 5.94 -10.53 -31.14
N HIS A 51 6.43 -9.49 -30.47
CA HIS A 51 6.53 -9.45 -29.01
C HIS A 51 5.42 -8.58 -28.41
N VAL A 52 4.70 -9.13 -27.45
CA VAL A 52 3.77 -8.40 -26.61
C VAL A 52 4.15 -8.60 -25.13
N TRP A 53 4.11 -7.54 -24.37
CA TRP A 53 4.55 -7.57 -22.98
C TRP A 53 3.46 -7.18 -22.00
N TYR A 54 3.46 -7.90 -20.90
CA TYR A 54 2.80 -7.50 -19.67
C TYR A 54 3.84 -7.05 -18.64
N VAL A 55 3.71 -5.86 -18.13
CA VAL A 55 4.63 -5.25 -17.16
C VAL A 55 3.88 -4.91 -15.90
N ALA A 56 4.33 -5.43 -14.77
CA ALA A 56 3.85 -5.09 -13.42
C ALA A 56 4.98 -4.40 -12.62
N PRO A 57 4.73 -3.84 -11.45
CA PRO A 57 5.78 -3.20 -10.64
C PRO A 57 6.96 -4.12 -10.36
N THR A 58 6.72 -5.41 -10.09
CA THR A 58 7.77 -6.43 -9.95
C THR A 58 7.48 -7.67 -10.79
N GLN A 59 8.53 -8.42 -11.12
CA GLN A 59 8.37 -9.66 -11.88
C GLN A 59 7.58 -10.74 -11.10
N GLY A 60 7.68 -10.75 -9.77
CA GLY A 60 6.87 -11.61 -8.90
C GLY A 60 5.38 -11.31 -9.05
N GLN A 61 4.99 -10.04 -8.95
CA GLN A 61 3.61 -9.60 -9.16
C GLN A 61 3.11 -9.93 -10.57
N ALA A 62 3.95 -9.69 -11.61
CA ALA A 62 3.58 -10.04 -12.98
C ALA A 62 3.23 -11.53 -13.12
N ARG A 63 4.01 -12.40 -12.50
CA ARG A 63 3.76 -13.85 -12.46
C ARG A 63 2.48 -14.19 -11.73
N ASP A 64 2.34 -13.71 -10.51
CA ASP A 64 1.25 -14.10 -9.62
C ASP A 64 -0.12 -13.63 -10.14
N ILE A 65 -0.17 -12.46 -10.81
CA ILE A 65 -1.40 -11.90 -11.37
C ILE A 65 -1.75 -12.52 -12.73
N MET A 66 -0.78 -12.67 -13.62
CA MET A 66 -1.06 -12.86 -15.04
C MET A 66 -0.69 -14.25 -15.59
N TRP A 67 0.28 -14.95 -15.01
CA TRP A 67 0.80 -16.19 -15.59
C TRP A 67 -0.29 -17.27 -15.75
N THR A 68 -0.94 -17.63 -14.65
CA THR A 68 -2.00 -18.67 -14.66
C THR A 68 -3.18 -18.23 -15.53
N THR A 69 -3.58 -16.96 -15.44
CA THR A 69 -4.67 -16.42 -16.24
C THR A 69 -4.42 -16.53 -17.74
N LEU A 70 -3.20 -16.25 -18.21
CA LEU A 70 -2.85 -16.41 -19.62
C LEU A 70 -2.84 -17.87 -20.06
N LEU A 71 -2.34 -18.78 -19.23
CA LEU A 71 -2.36 -20.22 -19.53
C LEU A 71 -3.77 -20.77 -19.63
N GLU A 72 -4.65 -20.38 -18.73
CA GLU A 72 -6.06 -20.81 -18.72
C GLU A 72 -6.83 -20.27 -19.93
N LEU A 73 -6.74 -18.96 -20.18
CA LEU A 73 -7.51 -18.32 -21.26
C LEU A 73 -6.96 -18.64 -22.65
N GLY A 74 -5.64 -18.81 -22.75
CA GLY A 74 -4.95 -19.05 -24.01
C GLY A 74 -4.69 -20.53 -24.34
N HIS A 75 -5.15 -21.49 -23.54
CA HIS A 75 -4.79 -22.92 -23.64
C HIS A 75 -4.91 -23.51 -25.05
N THR A 76 -5.87 -23.07 -25.85
CA THR A 76 -6.10 -23.56 -27.22
C THR A 76 -5.13 -22.99 -28.25
N VAL A 77 -4.48 -21.87 -27.95
CA VAL A 77 -3.61 -21.12 -28.85
C VAL A 77 -2.16 -21.05 -28.39
N ILE A 78 -1.85 -21.62 -27.23
CA ILE A 78 -0.50 -21.69 -26.70
C ILE A 78 0.22 -22.89 -27.31
N LYS A 79 1.40 -22.65 -27.92
CA LYS A 79 2.30 -23.65 -28.43
C LYS A 79 3.26 -24.18 -27.35
N GLY A 80 3.69 -23.31 -26.44
CA GLY A 80 4.58 -23.66 -25.35
C GLY A 80 4.79 -22.50 -24.38
N SER A 81 5.30 -22.82 -23.19
CA SER A 81 5.58 -21.83 -22.15
C SER A 81 6.90 -22.13 -21.42
N HIS A 82 7.61 -21.08 -21.05
CA HIS A 82 8.85 -21.11 -20.28
C HIS A 82 8.71 -20.34 -18.97
N VAL A 83 8.52 -21.05 -17.86
CA VAL A 83 8.30 -20.47 -16.53
C VAL A 83 9.49 -19.60 -16.08
N ASN A 84 10.71 -20.07 -16.26
CA ASN A 84 11.91 -19.33 -15.82
C ASN A 84 12.10 -18.00 -16.57
N ASN A 85 11.72 -17.95 -17.83
CA ASN A 85 11.80 -16.73 -18.66
C ASN A 85 10.52 -15.91 -18.62
N MET A 86 9.47 -16.40 -17.96
CA MET A 86 8.13 -15.80 -17.96
C MET A 86 7.63 -15.51 -19.38
N GLN A 87 7.74 -16.49 -20.30
CA GLN A 87 7.39 -16.37 -21.70
C GLN A 87 6.40 -17.45 -22.13
N ILE A 88 5.43 -17.05 -22.94
CA ILE A 88 4.43 -17.91 -23.56
C ILE A 88 4.54 -17.71 -25.09
N THR A 89 4.69 -18.80 -25.84
CA THR A 89 4.74 -18.77 -27.29
C THR A 89 3.39 -19.28 -27.84
N LEU A 90 2.80 -18.50 -28.72
CA LEU A 90 1.55 -18.84 -29.38
C LEU A 90 1.77 -19.66 -30.68
N VAL A 91 0.70 -20.26 -31.20
CA VAL A 91 0.72 -21.09 -32.41
C VAL A 91 1.21 -20.36 -33.66
N ASN A 92 1.04 -19.03 -33.75
CA ASN A 92 1.54 -18.17 -34.82
C ASN A 92 3.00 -17.74 -34.63
N GLY A 93 3.66 -18.19 -33.55
CA GLY A 93 5.04 -17.85 -33.21
C GLY A 93 5.22 -16.53 -32.48
N ALA A 94 4.15 -15.81 -32.17
CA ALA A 94 4.21 -14.62 -31.34
C ALA A 94 4.52 -14.97 -29.89
N MET A 95 5.17 -14.06 -29.16
CA MET A 95 5.59 -14.27 -27.77
C MET A 95 4.93 -13.25 -26.83
N ILE A 96 4.33 -13.75 -25.78
CA ILE A 96 3.87 -12.96 -24.63
C ILE A 96 4.89 -13.10 -23.52
N SER A 97 5.45 -12.00 -23.03
CA SER A 97 6.43 -12.01 -21.93
C SER A 97 5.94 -11.18 -20.74
N LEU A 98 6.16 -11.69 -19.53
CA LEU A 98 5.86 -10.99 -18.28
C LEU A 98 7.15 -10.39 -17.72
N LYS A 99 7.11 -9.11 -17.37
CA LYS A 99 8.27 -8.32 -16.93
C LYS A 99 7.95 -7.54 -15.65
N GLY A 100 9.00 -7.22 -14.89
CA GLY A 100 8.92 -6.32 -13.73
C GLY A 100 9.55 -4.97 -14.03
N ALA A 101 8.87 -3.89 -13.65
CA ALA A 101 9.37 -2.53 -13.80
C ALA A 101 10.50 -2.19 -12.81
N ASP A 102 10.76 -3.05 -11.83
CA ASP A 102 11.86 -2.96 -10.87
C ASP A 102 13.25 -3.11 -11.51
N ARG A 103 13.33 -3.72 -12.71
CA ARG A 103 14.58 -3.91 -13.46
C ARG A 103 14.47 -3.35 -14.87
N PRO A 104 14.33 -2.04 -15.03
CA PRO A 104 14.01 -1.41 -16.32
C PRO A 104 15.10 -1.58 -17.38
N GLU A 105 16.35 -1.71 -16.98
CA GLU A 105 17.48 -1.92 -17.89
C GLU A 105 17.37 -3.26 -18.67
N THR A 106 16.71 -4.26 -18.11
CA THR A 106 16.50 -5.57 -18.79
C THR A 106 15.46 -5.52 -19.90
N MET A 107 14.76 -4.40 -20.03
CA MET A 107 13.70 -4.19 -21.02
C MET A 107 14.15 -3.40 -22.25
N ARG A 108 15.42 -3.04 -22.35
CA ARG A 108 15.97 -2.31 -23.51
C ARG A 108 16.22 -3.23 -24.71
N GLY A 109 16.21 -2.65 -25.92
CA GLY A 109 16.63 -3.35 -27.15
C GLY A 109 15.58 -4.30 -27.75
N VAL A 110 14.31 -4.16 -27.38
CA VAL A 110 13.19 -4.94 -27.92
C VAL A 110 12.23 -4.06 -28.70
N SER A 111 11.68 -4.58 -29.80
CA SER A 111 10.60 -3.94 -30.55
C SER A 111 9.28 -4.58 -30.16
N LEU A 112 8.32 -3.78 -29.68
CA LEU A 112 7.06 -4.24 -29.13
C LEU A 112 5.89 -3.88 -30.03
N LYS A 113 4.97 -4.85 -30.22
CA LYS A 113 3.69 -4.63 -30.89
C LYS A 113 2.61 -4.15 -29.93
N TYR A 114 2.57 -4.74 -28.75
CA TYR A 114 1.62 -4.36 -27.71
C TYR A 114 2.27 -4.42 -26.33
N LEU A 115 1.81 -3.53 -25.45
CA LEU A 115 2.27 -3.41 -24.08
C LEU A 115 1.08 -3.23 -23.15
N VAL A 116 1.01 -4.00 -22.08
CA VAL A 116 0.16 -3.71 -20.91
C VAL A 116 1.05 -3.32 -19.74
N MET A 117 0.76 -2.19 -19.12
CA MET A 117 1.36 -1.75 -17.85
C MET A 117 0.28 -1.82 -16.77
N ASP A 118 0.40 -2.80 -15.89
CA ASP A 118 -0.57 -3.05 -14.79
C ASP A 118 -0.05 -2.47 -13.47
N GLU A 119 -0.96 -1.92 -12.68
CA GLU A 119 -0.67 -1.10 -11.49
C GLU A 119 0.34 0.03 -11.82
N TYR A 120 0.05 0.76 -12.92
CA TYR A 120 0.96 1.78 -13.45
C TYR A 120 1.23 2.91 -12.46
N ALA A 121 0.29 3.21 -11.56
CA ALA A 121 0.45 4.19 -10.50
C ALA A 121 1.66 3.89 -9.57
N ASP A 122 2.02 2.61 -9.42
CA ASP A 122 3.13 2.15 -8.56
C ASP A 122 4.48 2.10 -9.29
N MET A 123 4.51 2.37 -10.58
CA MET A 123 5.74 2.34 -11.38
C MET A 123 6.39 3.71 -11.45
N LYS A 124 7.70 3.73 -11.73
CA LYS A 124 8.40 4.99 -12.06
C LYS A 124 8.05 5.42 -13.48
N PRO A 125 7.66 6.68 -13.73
CA PRO A 125 7.25 7.15 -15.06
C PRO A 125 8.33 6.96 -16.13
N GLN A 126 9.63 7.04 -15.75
CA GLN A 126 10.77 6.86 -16.64
C GLN A 126 10.80 5.47 -17.32
N VAL A 127 10.19 4.45 -16.71
CA VAL A 127 10.11 3.10 -17.30
C VAL A 127 9.34 3.15 -18.63
N PHE A 128 8.21 3.84 -18.63
CA PHE A 128 7.48 4.02 -19.89
C PHE A 128 8.16 5.03 -20.79
N GLU A 129 8.42 6.24 -20.31
CA GLU A 129 8.87 7.35 -21.12
C GLU A 129 10.20 7.10 -21.83
N GLN A 130 11.18 6.52 -21.12
CA GLN A 130 12.57 6.39 -21.60
C GLN A 130 12.88 5.01 -22.18
N ILE A 131 12.11 3.96 -21.83
CA ILE A 131 12.42 2.58 -22.20
C ILE A 131 11.34 1.97 -23.08
N LEU A 132 10.09 1.93 -22.61
CA LEU A 132 9.04 1.19 -23.29
C LEU A 132 8.38 1.99 -24.42
N ARG A 133 8.30 3.31 -24.28
CA ARG A 133 7.77 4.18 -25.36
C ARG A 133 8.63 4.12 -26.63
N PRO A 134 9.98 4.17 -26.55
CA PRO A 134 10.85 3.89 -27.71
C PRO A 134 10.66 2.49 -28.29
N ALA A 135 10.51 1.44 -27.46
CA ALA A 135 10.30 0.07 -27.89
C ALA A 135 9.01 -0.14 -28.73
N LEU A 136 8.03 0.74 -28.57
CA LEU A 136 6.79 0.75 -29.36
C LEU A 136 6.93 1.53 -30.70
N ALA A 137 8.01 2.30 -30.89
CA ALA A 137 8.12 3.22 -32.02
C ALA A 137 8.23 2.50 -33.36
N ASP A 138 9.09 1.48 -33.44
CA ASP A 138 9.42 0.78 -34.70
C ASP A 138 8.21 0.13 -35.36
N GLN A 139 7.30 -0.42 -34.55
CA GLN A 139 6.11 -1.13 -35.05
C GLN A 139 4.84 -0.32 -34.93
N LYS A 140 4.92 0.97 -34.58
CA LYS A 140 3.76 1.76 -34.19
C LYS A 140 2.90 1.03 -33.16
N GLY A 141 3.56 0.36 -32.23
CA GLY A 141 2.95 -0.45 -31.20
C GLY A 141 1.99 0.34 -30.33
N ARG A 142 1.05 -0.37 -29.72
CA ARG A 142 -0.02 0.17 -28.85
C ARG A 142 0.25 -0.18 -27.41
N ALA A 143 -0.35 0.58 -26.48
CA ALA A 143 -0.23 0.27 -25.08
C ALA A 143 -1.55 0.46 -24.31
N MET A 144 -1.69 -0.31 -23.22
CA MET A 144 -2.76 -0.20 -22.25
C MET A 144 -2.15 0.01 -20.86
N PHE A 145 -2.59 1.07 -20.19
CA PHE A 145 -2.22 1.39 -18.81
C PHE A 145 -3.42 1.12 -17.94
N ILE A 146 -3.27 0.23 -16.98
CA ILE A 146 -4.34 -0.13 -16.05
C ILE A 146 -3.82 -0.01 -14.62
N GLY A 147 -4.72 0.27 -13.70
CA GLY A 147 -4.39 0.35 -12.28
C GLY A 147 -5.47 0.99 -11.46
N THR A 148 -5.31 0.87 -10.16
CA THR A 148 -6.05 1.66 -9.18
C THR A 148 -5.35 3.01 -9.04
N PRO A 149 -6.07 4.15 -9.07
CA PRO A 149 -5.49 5.45 -8.85
C PRO A 149 -4.75 5.56 -7.51
N MET A 150 -3.68 6.34 -7.48
CA MET A 150 -2.94 6.67 -6.27
C MET A 150 -2.66 8.18 -6.24
N GLY A 151 -3.67 8.95 -5.82
CA GLY A 151 -3.61 10.40 -5.84
C GLY A 151 -3.35 10.98 -7.24
N ARG A 152 -2.85 12.22 -7.30
CA ARG A 152 -2.56 12.94 -8.55
C ARG A 152 -1.11 12.75 -8.98
N ASN A 153 -0.70 11.53 -9.29
CA ASN A 153 0.62 11.18 -9.78
C ASN A 153 0.69 11.15 -11.33
N HIS A 154 1.77 10.58 -11.89
CA HIS A 154 1.96 10.43 -13.35
C HIS A 154 0.85 9.61 -14.04
N PHE A 155 0.18 8.69 -13.32
CA PHE A 155 -0.99 7.98 -13.87
C PHE A 155 -2.19 8.92 -14.03
N TYR A 156 -2.39 9.84 -13.11
CA TYR A 156 -3.40 10.89 -13.23
C TYR A 156 -3.13 11.82 -14.40
N GLU A 157 -1.88 12.24 -14.60
CA GLU A 157 -1.52 13.09 -15.74
C GLU A 157 -1.80 12.39 -17.07
N LEU A 158 -1.46 11.10 -17.16
CA LEU A 158 -1.75 10.30 -18.35
C LEU A 158 -3.26 10.10 -18.55
N TYR A 159 -4.02 9.86 -17.47
CA TYR A 159 -5.47 9.79 -17.49
C TYR A 159 -6.09 11.09 -18.02
N ARG A 160 -5.66 12.23 -17.49
CA ARG A 160 -6.15 13.54 -17.94
C ARG A 160 -5.84 13.81 -19.41
N LEU A 161 -4.70 13.38 -19.91
CA LEU A 161 -4.37 13.49 -21.33
C LEU A 161 -5.39 12.72 -22.17
N GLY A 162 -5.68 11.47 -21.81
CA GLY A 162 -6.65 10.65 -22.52
C GLY A 162 -8.11 11.10 -22.40
N ASP A 163 -8.47 11.66 -21.23
CA ASP A 163 -9.83 12.17 -20.96
C ASP A 163 -10.09 13.50 -21.67
N SER A 164 -9.06 14.32 -21.86
CA SER A 164 -9.21 15.64 -22.50
C SER A 164 -9.58 15.60 -24.00
N GLY A 165 -9.37 14.47 -24.67
CA GLY A 165 -9.61 14.30 -26.10
C GLY A 165 -8.71 15.16 -27.01
N LYS A 166 -7.68 15.83 -26.43
CA LYS A 166 -6.75 16.69 -27.18
C LYS A 166 -5.85 15.91 -28.13
N ASP A 167 -5.46 14.70 -27.72
CA ASP A 167 -4.64 13.80 -28.51
C ASP A 167 -5.47 12.54 -28.84
N LYS A 168 -5.72 12.31 -30.13
CA LYS A 168 -6.52 11.19 -30.62
C LYS A 168 -5.88 9.82 -30.40
N ASP A 169 -4.58 9.79 -30.16
CA ASP A 169 -3.85 8.56 -29.84
C ASP A 169 -4.16 8.08 -28.42
N TYR A 170 -4.62 8.95 -27.53
CA TYR A 170 -4.88 8.67 -26.12
C TYR A 170 -6.37 8.69 -25.81
N LYS A 171 -6.82 7.70 -25.06
CA LYS A 171 -8.18 7.65 -24.53
C LYS A 171 -8.20 7.07 -23.13
N ALA A 172 -9.00 7.66 -22.25
CA ALA A 172 -9.14 7.27 -20.87
C ALA A 172 -10.53 6.74 -20.55
N TRP A 173 -10.59 5.84 -19.57
CA TRP A 173 -11.83 5.32 -19.00
C TRP A 173 -11.68 5.23 -17.49
N HIS A 174 -12.81 5.38 -16.82
CA HIS A 174 -12.91 5.28 -15.37
C HIS A 174 -14.01 4.28 -15.01
N PHE A 175 -13.68 3.31 -14.16
CA PHE A 175 -14.62 2.30 -13.70
C PHE A 175 -14.46 2.08 -12.19
N THR A 176 -15.58 1.91 -11.51
CA THR A 176 -15.65 1.57 -10.09
C THR A 176 -15.78 0.06 -9.91
N SER A 177 -15.66 -0.43 -8.69
CA SER A 177 -15.92 -1.84 -8.39
C SER A 177 -17.37 -2.25 -8.65
N PHE A 178 -18.30 -1.30 -8.64
CA PHE A 178 -19.71 -1.54 -8.98
C PHE A 178 -19.97 -1.82 -10.47
N ASP A 179 -19.02 -1.50 -11.35
CA ASP A 179 -19.11 -1.80 -12.78
C ASP A 179 -18.85 -3.29 -13.11
N ASN A 180 -18.52 -4.09 -12.11
CA ASN A 180 -18.44 -5.54 -12.25
C ASN A 180 -19.75 -6.21 -11.77
N PRO A 181 -20.63 -6.66 -12.66
CA PRO A 181 -21.89 -7.29 -12.28
C PRO A 181 -21.75 -8.66 -11.62
N LEU A 182 -20.52 -9.23 -11.58
CA LEU A 182 -20.22 -10.51 -10.94
C LEU A 182 -19.81 -10.34 -9.48
N LEU A 183 -19.61 -9.11 -9.03
CA LEU A 183 -19.24 -8.80 -7.65
C LEU A 183 -20.51 -8.44 -6.87
N ASP A 184 -20.68 -9.05 -5.71
CA ASP A 184 -21.83 -8.74 -4.85
C ASP A 184 -21.69 -7.31 -4.31
N PRO A 185 -22.67 -6.43 -4.58
CA PRO A 185 -22.68 -5.07 -4.04
C PRO A 185 -22.61 -5.02 -2.51
N ALA A 186 -23.15 -6.02 -1.81
CA ALA A 186 -23.11 -6.09 -0.37
C ALA A 186 -21.68 -6.22 0.17
N GLU A 187 -20.80 -6.95 -0.53
CA GLU A 187 -19.39 -7.05 -0.18
C GLU A 187 -18.65 -5.70 -0.35
N ILE A 188 -19.03 -4.93 -1.37
CA ILE A 188 -18.45 -3.59 -1.59
C ILE A 188 -18.88 -2.65 -0.46
N GLU A 189 -20.17 -2.67 -0.08
CA GLU A 189 -20.67 -1.84 1.03
C GLU A 189 -20.09 -2.28 2.38
N ALA A 190 -19.89 -3.57 2.61
CA ALA A 190 -19.23 -4.07 3.81
C ALA A 190 -17.78 -3.55 3.92
N ALA A 191 -17.05 -3.51 2.79
CA ALA A 191 -15.71 -2.94 2.75
C ALA A 191 -15.69 -1.45 3.14
N LYS A 192 -16.73 -0.69 2.78
CA LYS A 192 -16.88 0.73 3.16
C LYS A 192 -16.94 0.94 4.68
N GLY A 193 -17.55 0.01 5.40
CA GLY A 193 -17.61 0.08 6.87
C GLY A 193 -16.30 -0.30 7.60
N SER A 194 -15.38 -0.96 6.89
CA SER A 194 -14.13 -1.50 7.46
C SER A 194 -12.88 -0.66 7.16
N MET A 195 -12.97 0.31 6.26
CA MET A 195 -11.84 1.17 5.85
C MET A 195 -12.22 2.65 5.88
N SER A 196 -11.22 3.54 5.75
CA SER A 196 -11.49 4.97 5.66
C SER A 196 -12.25 5.32 4.38
N SER A 197 -13.06 6.38 4.40
CA SER A 197 -13.76 6.89 3.21
C SER A 197 -12.80 7.23 2.08
N PHE A 198 -11.60 7.73 2.41
CA PHE A 198 -10.55 7.98 1.41
C PHE A 198 -10.07 6.69 0.76
N ALA A 199 -9.70 5.68 1.56
CA ALA A 199 -9.25 4.39 1.05
C ALA A 199 -10.35 3.70 0.21
N PHE A 200 -11.62 3.78 0.64
CA PHE A 200 -12.73 3.26 -0.13
C PHE A 200 -12.88 3.97 -1.49
N ARG A 201 -12.84 5.30 -1.50
CA ARG A 201 -12.91 6.05 -2.77
C ARG A 201 -11.74 5.74 -3.70
N GLN A 202 -10.53 5.61 -3.16
CA GLN A 202 -9.36 5.24 -3.95
C GLN A 202 -9.45 3.81 -4.50
N GLU A 203 -9.71 2.83 -3.64
CA GLU A 203 -9.59 1.41 -3.99
C GLU A 203 -10.82 0.86 -4.73
N PHE A 204 -12.03 1.29 -4.36
CA PHE A 204 -13.26 0.78 -4.94
C PHE A 204 -13.90 1.73 -5.96
N MET A 205 -13.80 3.04 -5.74
CA MET A 205 -14.37 4.03 -6.64
C MET A 205 -13.35 4.56 -7.65
N ALA A 206 -12.11 4.08 -7.63
CA ALA A 206 -11.02 4.52 -8.51
C ALA A 206 -10.79 6.04 -8.51
N SER A 207 -10.96 6.70 -7.37
CA SER A 207 -10.82 8.15 -7.26
C SER A 207 -9.37 8.57 -7.32
N PHE A 208 -9.10 9.62 -8.12
CA PHE A 208 -7.80 10.32 -8.16
C PHE A 208 -7.70 11.44 -7.12
N GLU A 209 -8.53 11.44 -6.11
CA GLU A 209 -8.43 12.46 -5.07
C GLU A 209 -7.03 12.48 -4.49
N ALA A 210 -6.40 13.64 -4.61
CA ALA A 210 -5.17 13.90 -3.89
C ALA A 210 -5.56 14.36 -2.50
N SER A 211 -5.08 13.62 -1.54
CA SER A 211 -5.26 13.90 -0.14
C SER A 211 -4.43 15.14 0.28
N GLN A 212 -4.70 16.31 -0.26
CA GLN A 212 -3.87 17.48 0.03
C GLN A 212 -4.48 18.52 0.97
N SER A 213 -5.69 18.33 1.48
CA SER A 213 -6.25 19.31 2.41
C SER A 213 -7.16 18.81 3.52
N GLU A 214 -7.57 17.53 3.53
CA GLU A 214 -8.50 17.04 4.57
C GLU A 214 -8.33 15.54 4.87
N ILE A 215 -7.11 15.09 5.15
CA ILE A 215 -6.92 13.69 5.56
C ILE A 215 -7.52 13.45 6.93
N PHE A 216 -7.30 14.38 7.83
CA PHE A 216 -7.85 14.35 9.18
C PHE A 216 -8.66 15.61 9.41
N LYS A 217 -9.87 15.47 9.95
CA LYS A 217 -10.77 16.58 10.26
C LYS A 217 -10.81 16.82 11.77
N GLU A 218 -10.85 18.08 12.15
CA GLU A 218 -10.92 18.48 13.55
C GLU A 218 -12.17 17.88 14.25
N GLU A 219 -13.27 17.77 13.52
CA GLU A 219 -14.53 17.18 14.03
C GLU A 219 -14.44 15.69 14.40
N TRP A 220 -13.40 14.99 13.92
CA TRP A 220 -13.16 13.57 14.26
C TRP A 220 -12.37 13.40 15.55
N ILE A 221 -11.77 14.47 16.06
CA ILE A 221 -10.92 14.41 17.25
C ILE A 221 -11.77 14.29 18.50
N LYS A 222 -11.52 13.25 19.27
CA LYS A 222 -12.13 13.03 20.59
C LYS A 222 -11.04 13.08 21.63
N VAL A 223 -11.27 13.87 22.67
CA VAL A 223 -10.38 13.98 23.82
C VAL A 223 -11.15 13.58 25.07
N SER A 224 -10.59 12.73 25.90
CA SER A 224 -11.17 12.31 27.17
C SER A 224 -10.08 11.80 28.11
N ASP A 225 -10.09 12.25 29.35
CA ASP A 225 -9.24 11.80 30.45
C ASP A 225 -9.75 10.50 31.09
N GLU A 226 -10.91 9.99 30.67
CA GLU A 226 -11.47 8.74 31.17
C GLU A 226 -10.72 7.54 30.53
N GLU A 227 -9.86 6.91 31.33
CA GLU A 227 -9.19 5.67 30.91
C GLU A 227 -10.23 4.52 30.80
N PRO A 228 -10.25 3.77 29.68
CA PRO A 228 -11.09 2.58 29.57
C PRO A 228 -10.71 1.50 30.60
N ASP A 229 -11.70 0.87 31.24
CA ASP A 229 -11.47 -0.19 32.23
C ASP A 229 -10.77 -1.41 31.60
N GLU A 230 -11.17 -1.79 30.37
CA GLU A 230 -10.65 -2.96 29.65
C GLU A 230 -9.62 -2.55 28.60
N GLY A 231 -8.70 -3.45 28.32
CA GLY A 231 -7.72 -3.32 27.23
C GLY A 231 -6.29 -3.56 27.67
N ASN A 232 -5.39 -3.69 26.69
CA ASN A 232 -3.97 -3.88 26.90
C ASN A 232 -3.20 -2.67 26.39
N TYR A 233 -2.13 -2.30 27.10
CA TYR A 233 -1.25 -1.24 26.66
C TYR A 233 -0.23 -1.73 25.67
N PHE A 234 -0.07 -0.99 24.58
CA PHE A 234 0.96 -1.14 23.55
C PHE A 234 1.77 0.14 23.45
N MET A 235 3.02 -0.02 23.07
CA MET A 235 3.93 1.11 22.88
C MET A 235 4.60 0.98 21.52
N ALA A 236 4.63 2.07 20.75
CA ALA A 236 5.39 2.13 19.51
C ALA A 236 6.38 3.29 19.54
N VAL A 237 7.60 3.03 19.07
CA VAL A 237 8.73 3.95 19.11
C VAL A 237 9.20 4.24 17.71
N ASP A 238 9.12 5.51 17.32
CA ASP A 238 9.76 6.08 16.14
C ASP A 238 11.06 6.76 16.57
N LEU A 239 12.19 6.30 16.04
CA LEU A 239 13.52 6.76 16.45
C LEU A 239 14.08 7.79 15.49
N CYS A 240 14.36 9.00 15.94
CA CYS A 240 15.08 9.98 15.14
C CYS A 240 16.59 9.66 15.06
N GLY A 241 17.26 10.17 14.03
CA GLY A 241 18.71 10.07 13.89
C GLY A 241 19.43 10.74 15.04
N PHE A 242 20.27 10.00 15.77
CA PHE A 242 21.14 10.55 16.79
C PHE A 242 22.22 11.41 16.11
N SER A 243 22.10 12.74 16.15
CA SER A 243 23.13 13.63 15.64
C SER A 243 24.33 13.63 16.59
N ASP A 244 25.50 13.23 16.08
CA ASP A 244 26.76 13.50 16.77
C ASP A 244 26.89 15.01 16.99
N SER A 245 26.96 15.41 18.25
CA SER A 245 27.12 16.80 18.68
C SER A 245 28.48 17.45 18.25
N SER A 246 29.27 16.74 17.42
CA SER A 246 30.59 17.14 16.95
C SER A 246 30.68 17.66 15.51
N GLN A 247 29.61 17.63 14.72
CA GLN A 247 29.62 18.18 13.35
C GLN A 247 28.88 19.51 13.25
N THR A 248 29.62 20.58 13.55
CA THR A 248 29.26 21.97 13.23
C THR A 248 29.38 22.21 11.73
N ASN A 249 28.43 21.75 10.92
CA ASN A 249 28.21 22.31 9.60
C ASN A 249 26.78 22.85 9.53
N LYS A 250 26.71 24.17 9.73
CA LYS A 250 25.53 25.00 9.64
C LYS A 250 24.97 24.99 8.21
N SER A 251 24.07 24.05 7.91
CA SER A 251 23.00 24.28 6.95
C SER A 251 21.80 24.81 7.75
N LYS A 252 21.60 26.11 7.74
CA LYS A 252 20.41 26.76 8.29
C LYS A 252 19.20 26.26 7.49
N ASN A 253 18.33 25.48 8.11
CA ASN A 253 16.93 25.15 7.82
C ASN A 253 16.57 23.66 7.85
N SER A 254 17.29 22.76 8.52
CA SER A 254 16.73 21.47 8.85
C SER A 254 16.05 21.56 10.23
N LYS A 255 14.75 21.58 10.29
CA LYS A 255 14.02 21.15 11.48
C LYS A 255 14.45 19.70 11.70
N LEU A 256 15.12 19.42 12.82
CA LEU A 256 15.63 18.09 13.14
C LEU A 256 14.48 17.25 13.68
N ASP A 257 14.30 16.03 13.21
CA ASP A 257 13.29 15.07 13.66
C ASP A 257 13.42 14.76 15.16
N GLU A 258 12.32 14.38 15.80
CA GLU A 258 12.27 14.00 17.21
C GLU A 258 11.98 12.52 17.38
N THR A 259 12.55 11.88 18.41
CA THR A 259 12.10 10.55 18.82
C THR A 259 10.73 10.68 19.44
N ALA A 260 9.77 9.86 18.98
CA ALA A 260 8.42 9.80 19.51
C ALA A 260 8.08 8.39 20.05
N ILE A 261 7.41 8.36 21.21
CA ILE A 261 6.99 7.14 21.89
C ILE A 261 5.49 7.24 22.13
N ALA A 262 4.69 6.55 21.33
CA ALA A 262 3.23 6.50 21.51
C ALA A 262 2.86 5.35 22.45
N ILE A 263 2.03 5.64 23.46
CA ILE A 263 1.52 4.70 24.46
C ILE A 263 0.01 4.65 24.34
N VAL A 264 -0.53 3.48 24.00
CA VAL A 264 -1.92 3.32 23.63
C VAL A 264 -2.55 2.13 24.35
N LYS A 265 -3.69 2.34 24.98
CA LYS A 265 -4.53 1.26 25.48
C LYS A 265 -5.52 0.84 24.38
N VAL A 266 -5.45 -0.41 23.99
CA VAL A 266 -6.26 -0.98 22.89
C VAL A 266 -7.31 -1.93 23.49
N ASN A 267 -8.55 -1.76 23.04
CA ASN A 267 -9.67 -2.63 23.40
C ASN A 267 -10.58 -2.88 22.19
N THR A 268 -11.69 -3.57 22.38
CA THR A 268 -12.66 -3.89 21.33
C THR A 268 -13.37 -2.66 20.73
N LYS A 269 -13.41 -1.54 21.47
CA LYS A 269 -14.04 -0.29 21.02
C LYS A 269 -13.09 0.59 20.21
N GLY A 270 -11.77 0.44 20.42
CA GLY A 270 -10.75 1.24 19.73
C GLY A 270 -9.49 1.47 20.55
N TRP A 271 -8.88 2.61 20.32
CA TRP A 271 -7.61 3.04 20.92
C TRP A 271 -7.83 4.23 21.85
N TRP A 272 -7.33 4.14 23.05
CA TRP A 272 -7.17 5.28 23.93
C TRP A 272 -5.67 5.63 24.01
N VAL A 273 -5.29 6.78 23.44
CA VAL A 273 -3.90 7.24 23.44
C VAL A 273 -3.61 7.84 24.79
N ALA A 274 -2.91 7.10 25.62
CA ALA A 274 -2.64 7.48 26.99
C ALA A 274 -1.62 8.61 27.08
N ASP A 275 -0.54 8.53 26.29
CA ASP A 275 0.52 9.50 26.28
C ASP A 275 1.36 9.41 24.99
N ILE A 276 1.98 10.51 24.59
CA ILE A 276 3.03 10.53 23.55
C ILE A 276 4.24 11.29 24.07
N LEU A 277 5.26 10.55 24.47
CA LEU A 277 6.54 11.14 24.84
C LEU A 277 7.30 11.50 23.58
N HIS A 278 7.82 12.71 23.49
CA HIS A 278 8.60 13.13 22.35
C HIS A 278 9.76 14.04 22.74
N GLY A 279 10.79 14.07 21.93
CA GLY A 279 11.94 14.94 22.17
C GLY A 279 13.23 14.43 21.53
N ARG A 280 14.30 15.19 21.75
CA ARG A 280 15.63 14.87 21.26
C ARG A 280 16.49 14.34 22.39
N TRP A 281 16.62 13.04 22.43
CA TRP A 281 17.33 12.35 23.49
C TRP A 281 18.54 11.61 22.92
N ASP A 282 19.57 11.46 23.73
CA ASP A 282 20.65 10.55 23.36
C ASP A 282 20.19 9.08 23.45
N VAL A 283 21.02 8.17 22.93
CA VAL A 283 20.70 6.74 22.85
C VAL A 283 20.37 6.14 24.23
N ARG A 284 21.11 6.55 25.27
CA ARG A 284 20.93 6.05 26.63
C ARG A 284 19.65 6.60 27.26
N GLU A 285 19.40 7.88 27.11
CA GLU A 285 18.18 8.53 27.60
C GLU A 285 16.95 7.94 26.93
N THR A 286 17.01 7.71 25.62
CA THR A 286 15.95 7.04 24.86
C THR A 286 15.63 5.66 25.46
N ALA A 287 16.64 4.84 25.71
CA ALA A 287 16.45 3.51 26.31
C ALA A 287 15.81 3.59 27.72
N VAL A 288 16.23 4.57 28.54
CA VAL A 288 15.66 4.79 29.87
C VAL A 288 14.17 5.18 29.77
N ARG A 289 13.81 6.10 28.87
CA ARG A 289 12.43 6.55 28.68
C ARG A 289 11.53 5.42 28.21
N ILE A 290 11.97 4.64 27.22
CA ILE A 290 11.22 3.48 26.74
C ILE A 290 10.94 2.50 27.88
N LEU A 291 11.97 2.08 28.62
CA LEU A 291 11.79 1.08 29.67
C LEU A 291 11.00 1.61 30.88
N LYS A 292 11.18 2.88 31.24
CA LYS A 292 10.40 3.52 32.30
C LYS A 292 8.93 3.55 31.93
N ALA A 293 8.58 4.06 30.74
CA ALA A 293 7.21 4.13 30.29
C ALA A 293 6.59 2.71 30.12
N ALA A 294 7.35 1.75 29.57
CA ALA A 294 6.89 0.37 29.45
C ALA A 294 6.54 -0.26 30.82
N LYS A 295 7.29 0.08 31.87
CA LYS A 295 7.04 -0.39 33.24
C LYS A 295 5.85 0.34 33.88
N ASP A 296 5.82 1.66 33.76
CA ASP A 296 4.79 2.51 34.39
C ASP A 296 3.39 2.18 33.86
N TYR A 297 3.25 1.99 32.55
CA TYR A 297 1.99 1.61 31.87
C TYR A 297 1.75 0.09 31.79
N ARG A 298 2.66 -0.75 32.28
CA ARG A 298 2.59 -2.22 32.17
C ARG A 298 2.34 -2.68 30.73
N VAL A 299 3.15 -2.15 29.81
CA VAL A 299 2.97 -2.37 28.37
C VAL A 299 3.15 -3.84 28.01
N SER A 300 2.22 -4.40 27.27
CA SER A 300 2.24 -5.80 26.80
C SER A 300 3.28 -6.03 25.71
N CYS A 301 3.47 -5.05 24.82
CA CYS A 301 4.44 -5.12 23.72
C CYS A 301 4.98 -3.74 23.38
N VAL A 302 6.31 -3.68 23.16
CA VAL A 302 7.03 -2.48 22.69
C VAL A 302 7.47 -2.73 21.25
N GLY A 303 6.90 -1.99 20.30
CA GLY A 303 7.35 -1.96 18.92
C GLY A 303 8.44 -0.92 18.73
N ILE A 304 9.55 -1.30 18.10
CA ILE A 304 10.63 -0.36 17.77
C ILE A 304 10.95 -0.49 16.29
N GLU A 305 11.04 0.65 15.60
CA GLU A 305 11.33 0.70 14.19
C GLU A 305 12.64 -0.04 13.86
N LYS A 306 12.58 -0.88 12.81
CA LYS A 306 13.74 -1.65 12.33
C LYS A 306 14.76 -0.74 11.68
N GLY A 307 16.01 -0.83 12.12
CA GLY A 307 17.11 -0.06 11.49
C GLY A 307 18.35 0.05 12.35
N ALA A 308 19.29 0.85 11.89
CA ALA A 308 20.56 1.10 12.58
C ALA A 308 20.35 1.74 13.96
N LEU A 309 19.33 2.58 14.10
CA LEU A 309 19.00 3.28 15.34
C LEU A 309 18.53 2.31 16.44
N LYS A 310 17.69 1.32 16.09
CA LYS A 310 17.33 0.24 17.00
C LYS A 310 18.56 -0.49 17.52
N ASN A 311 19.49 -0.81 16.62
CA ASN A 311 20.73 -1.52 17.00
C ASN A 311 21.60 -0.69 17.97
N ALA A 312 21.53 0.64 17.89
CA ALA A 312 22.21 1.52 18.83
C ALA A 312 21.54 1.56 20.22
N VAL A 313 20.21 1.53 20.28
CA VAL A 313 19.44 1.60 21.54
C VAL A 313 19.40 0.26 22.28
N MET A 314 19.31 -0.86 21.57
CA MET A 314 19.11 -2.20 22.14
C MET A 314 20.17 -2.62 23.19
N PRO A 315 21.49 -2.37 23.04
CA PRO A 315 22.46 -2.71 24.06
C PRO A 315 22.19 -2.03 25.42
N TYR A 316 21.78 -0.75 25.39
CA TYR A 316 21.41 0.00 26.59
C TYR A 316 20.12 -0.54 27.22
N MET A 317 19.14 -0.89 26.39
CA MET A 317 17.90 -1.52 26.86
C MET A 317 18.19 -2.85 27.55
N HIS A 318 19.00 -3.73 26.96
CA HIS A 318 19.36 -5.02 27.55
C HIS A 318 20.08 -4.86 28.90
N ASP A 319 20.98 -3.87 29.03
CA ASP A 319 21.65 -3.59 30.30
C ASP A 319 20.64 -3.11 31.36
N LEU A 320 19.77 -2.19 31.00
CA LEU A 320 18.72 -1.67 31.90
C LEU A 320 17.69 -2.75 32.29
N MET A 321 17.29 -3.60 31.37
CA MET A 321 16.40 -4.74 31.65
C MET A 321 17.00 -5.69 32.69
N ARG A 322 18.29 -6.04 32.53
CA ARG A 322 19.01 -6.88 33.51
C ARG A 322 19.10 -6.23 34.88
N ARG A 323 19.43 -4.94 34.95
CA ARG A 323 19.53 -4.21 36.22
C ARG A 323 18.20 -4.09 36.95
N ASN A 324 17.11 -3.93 36.22
CA ASN A 324 15.78 -3.71 36.79
C ASN A 324 14.94 -4.99 36.92
N GLY A 325 15.40 -6.14 36.39
CA GLY A 325 14.65 -7.39 36.37
C GLY A 325 13.33 -7.30 35.59
N PHE A 326 13.24 -6.38 34.60
CA PHE A 326 12.04 -6.13 33.83
C PHE A 326 12.33 -6.32 32.33
N TYR A 327 11.58 -7.25 31.69
CA TYR A 327 11.81 -7.69 30.33
C TYR A 327 10.51 -7.59 29.49
N PRO A 328 10.18 -6.39 28.97
CA PRO A 328 9.02 -6.25 28.10
C PRO A 328 9.24 -7.01 26.78
N ARG A 329 8.17 -7.49 26.17
CA ARG A 329 8.21 -8.04 24.82
C ARG A 329 8.56 -6.92 23.83
N ILE A 330 9.57 -7.14 22.99
CA ILE A 330 10.01 -6.16 21.98
C ILE A 330 9.80 -6.76 20.59
N GLU A 331 9.11 -6.01 19.73
CA GLU A 331 8.90 -6.37 18.32
C GLU A 331 9.54 -5.36 17.38
N GLU A 332 9.92 -5.83 16.18
CA GLU A 332 10.44 -4.97 15.12
C GLU A 332 9.29 -4.43 14.26
N LEU A 333 9.22 -3.10 14.17
CA LEU A 333 8.32 -2.42 13.26
C LEU A 333 8.97 -2.27 11.89
N THR A 334 8.21 -2.46 10.83
CA THR A 334 8.71 -2.36 9.46
C THR A 334 7.92 -1.33 8.67
N HIS A 335 8.59 -0.61 7.78
CA HIS A 335 7.91 0.30 6.85
C HIS A 335 7.07 -0.45 5.79
N GLY A 336 7.33 -1.74 5.57
CA GLY A 336 6.79 -2.46 4.44
C GLY A 336 7.24 -1.82 3.11
N ASN A 337 6.56 -2.16 2.02
CA ASN A 337 6.79 -1.53 0.71
C ASN A 337 5.93 -0.26 0.50
N LYS A 338 5.24 0.23 1.54
CA LYS A 338 4.35 1.40 1.45
C LYS A 338 5.11 2.68 1.79
N LYS A 339 4.72 3.79 1.17
CA LYS A 339 5.21 5.12 1.58
C LYS A 339 4.74 5.44 2.99
N LYS A 340 5.55 6.18 3.75
CA LYS A 340 5.24 6.62 5.13
C LYS A 340 3.84 7.25 5.22
N ALA A 341 3.53 8.18 4.33
CA ALA A 341 2.24 8.87 4.31
C ALA A 341 1.05 7.90 4.12
N ASP A 342 1.18 6.94 3.20
CA ASP A 342 0.11 5.96 2.96
C ASP A 342 -0.12 5.09 4.19
N ARG A 343 0.92 4.68 4.89
CA ARG A 343 0.83 3.89 6.12
C ARG A 343 0.09 4.64 7.22
N ILE A 344 0.43 5.91 7.45
CA ILE A 344 -0.22 6.78 8.45
C ILE A 344 -1.71 6.90 8.14
N VAL A 345 -2.06 7.20 6.89
CA VAL A 345 -3.46 7.31 6.46
C VAL A 345 -4.21 6.00 6.69
N TRP A 346 -3.65 4.88 6.24
CA TRP A 346 -4.30 3.57 6.36
C TRP A 346 -4.53 3.14 7.81
N SER A 347 -3.60 3.45 8.70
CA SER A 347 -3.71 3.05 10.10
C SER A 347 -4.60 3.99 10.93
N LEU A 348 -4.60 5.29 10.65
CA LEU A 348 -5.20 6.28 11.55
C LEU A 348 -6.51 6.88 11.04
N GLN A 349 -6.62 7.20 9.73
CA GLN A 349 -7.74 7.99 9.20
C GLN A 349 -9.11 7.37 9.51
N GLY A 350 -9.32 6.10 9.16
CA GLY A 350 -10.59 5.43 9.40
C GLY A 350 -10.92 5.30 10.89
N ARG A 351 -9.90 5.14 11.74
CA ARG A 351 -10.12 5.10 13.20
C ARG A 351 -10.54 6.44 13.76
N PHE A 352 -9.93 7.55 13.30
CA PHE A 352 -10.40 8.89 13.69
C PHE A 352 -11.80 9.17 13.15
N GLU A 353 -12.06 8.94 11.88
CA GLU A 353 -13.36 9.15 11.23
C GLU A 353 -14.50 8.43 11.95
N HIS A 354 -14.27 7.20 12.38
CA HIS A 354 -15.26 6.41 13.10
C HIS A 354 -15.22 6.58 14.64
N GLY A 355 -14.42 7.54 15.12
CA GLY A 355 -14.31 7.84 16.55
C GLY A 355 -13.73 6.70 17.39
N ARG A 356 -12.90 5.86 16.78
CA ARG A 356 -12.22 4.73 17.42
C ARG A 356 -10.84 5.08 17.98
N ILE A 357 -10.42 6.35 17.87
CA ILE A 357 -9.25 6.90 18.57
C ILE A 357 -9.75 8.01 19.49
N VAL A 358 -9.40 7.90 20.76
CA VAL A 358 -9.64 8.91 21.79
C VAL A 358 -8.29 9.30 22.37
N LEU A 359 -8.02 10.59 22.46
CA LEU A 359 -6.79 11.12 23.01
C LEU A 359 -6.99 11.45 24.49
N ASN A 360 -6.06 11.05 25.33
CA ASN A 360 -6.01 11.56 26.71
C ASN A 360 -5.59 13.03 26.72
N GLU A 361 -5.98 13.79 27.74
CA GLU A 361 -5.49 15.14 27.95
C GLU A 361 -4.00 15.12 28.38
N GLY A 362 -3.16 15.89 27.67
CA GLY A 362 -1.74 15.98 27.97
C GLY A 362 -1.05 17.10 27.20
N ASP A 363 0.14 17.47 27.65
CA ASP A 363 0.94 18.57 27.05
C ASP A 363 1.33 18.28 25.59
N TRP A 364 1.33 17.00 25.19
CA TRP A 364 1.63 16.56 23.83
C TRP A 364 0.50 16.81 22.82
N ASN A 365 -0.74 16.99 23.29
CA ASN A 365 -1.91 17.12 22.41
C ASN A 365 -1.74 18.24 21.38
N TYR A 366 -1.24 19.41 21.79
CA TYR A 366 -1.09 20.55 20.89
C TYR A 366 -0.18 20.19 19.69
N GLN A 367 1.00 19.61 19.97
CA GLN A 367 1.95 19.26 18.91
C GLN A 367 1.44 18.10 18.05
N PHE A 368 0.79 17.11 18.65
CA PHE A 368 0.17 16.01 17.93
C PHE A 368 -0.92 16.49 16.97
N LEU A 369 -1.84 17.35 17.45
CA LEU A 369 -2.91 17.89 16.63
C LEU A 369 -2.38 18.80 15.53
N ASP A 370 -1.34 19.59 15.80
CA ASP A 370 -0.68 20.43 14.78
C ASP A 370 -0.09 19.55 13.66
N GLN A 371 0.62 18.46 13.99
CA GLN A 371 1.12 17.50 13.03
C GLN A 371 -0.03 16.81 12.25
N LEU A 372 -1.08 16.39 12.95
CA LEU A 372 -2.22 15.68 12.36
C LEU A 372 -2.98 16.55 11.35
N MET A 373 -3.22 17.83 11.68
CA MET A 373 -3.96 18.77 10.82
C MET A 373 -3.14 19.27 9.63
N GLN A 374 -1.82 19.30 9.75
CA GLN A 374 -0.94 19.71 8.66
C GLN A 374 -0.49 18.53 7.76
N PHE A 375 -0.76 17.31 8.17
CA PHE A 375 -0.37 16.13 7.40
C PHE A 375 -1.11 16.06 6.04
N PRO A 376 -0.45 15.79 4.91
CA PRO A 376 0.92 15.32 4.72
C PRO A 376 1.90 16.42 4.26
N ASP A 377 1.88 17.61 4.82
CA ASP A 377 2.84 18.65 4.42
C ASP A 377 4.26 18.20 4.80
N THR A 378 5.11 18.03 3.79
CA THR A 378 6.52 17.62 3.96
C THR A 378 7.39 18.66 4.67
N LYS A 379 6.86 19.85 4.94
CA LYS A 379 7.56 20.92 5.69
C LYS A 379 7.34 20.83 7.19
N THR A 380 6.39 20.02 7.64
CA THR A 380 6.07 19.81 9.04
C THR A 380 6.59 18.45 9.51
N HIS A 381 6.89 18.35 10.80
CA HIS A 381 7.23 17.07 11.43
C HIS A 381 6.00 16.18 11.48
N ASP A 382 6.19 14.88 11.36
CA ASP A 382 5.13 13.87 11.45
C ASP A 382 5.49 12.73 12.43
N ASP A 383 6.50 12.97 13.28
CA ASP A 383 7.08 11.95 14.17
C ASP A 383 6.05 11.39 15.16
N LEU A 384 5.18 12.24 15.74
CA LEU A 384 4.17 11.81 16.72
C LEU A 384 3.07 10.97 16.08
N ILE A 385 2.58 11.39 14.91
CA ILE A 385 1.55 10.64 14.18
C ILE A 385 2.12 9.36 13.59
N ASP A 386 3.39 9.36 13.23
CA ASP A 386 4.07 8.18 12.73
C ASP A 386 4.23 7.12 13.83
N ALA A 387 4.72 7.51 15.01
CA ALA A 387 4.78 6.62 16.17
C ALA A 387 3.41 6.02 16.48
N LEU A 388 2.34 6.83 16.48
CA LEU A 388 0.97 6.32 16.72
C LEU A 388 0.55 5.32 15.63
N SER A 389 0.90 5.56 14.38
CA SER A 389 0.53 4.69 13.25
C SER A 389 1.09 3.28 13.37
N TYR A 390 2.24 3.11 14.01
CA TYR A 390 2.88 1.81 14.22
C TYR A 390 2.15 0.89 15.21
N ILE A 391 1.27 1.42 16.05
CA ILE A 391 0.46 0.60 16.98
C ILE A 391 -0.34 -0.47 16.21
N ASP A 392 -0.77 -0.16 14.99
CA ASP A 392 -1.52 -1.11 14.15
C ASP A 392 -0.76 -2.42 13.91
N GLN A 393 0.55 -2.37 13.75
CA GLN A 393 1.38 -3.56 13.48
C GLN A 393 1.46 -4.48 14.70
N ILE A 394 1.68 -3.92 15.89
CA ILE A 394 1.84 -4.72 17.12
C ILE A 394 0.52 -5.19 17.72
N GLN A 395 -0.56 -4.46 17.50
CA GLN A 395 -1.89 -4.87 17.89
C GLN A 395 -2.31 -6.16 17.16
N THR A 396 -2.16 -6.21 15.84
CA THR A 396 -2.60 -7.35 15.02
C THR A 396 -1.83 -8.63 15.35
N ALA A 397 -0.53 -8.52 15.67
CA ALA A 397 0.29 -9.67 16.03
C ALA A 397 -0.14 -10.33 17.36
N ASN A 398 -0.79 -9.59 18.25
CA ASN A 398 -1.13 -10.08 19.59
C ASN A 398 -2.57 -10.63 19.73
N TRP A 399 -3.48 -10.29 18.83
CA TRP A 399 -4.85 -10.85 18.83
C TRP A 399 -4.87 -12.37 18.57
N ASN A 400 -3.90 -12.89 17.83
CA ASN A 400 -3.78 -14.33 17.56
C ASN A 400 -3.20 -15.16 18.73
N GLN A 401 -2.77 -14.52 19.84
CA GLN A 401 -2.18 -15.22 20.99
C GLN A 401 -3.11 -15.29 22.21
N ASN A 402 -4.19 -14.52 22.24
CA ASN A 402 -5.21 -14.54 23.31
C ASN A 402 -6.49 -15.28 22.93
N LEU A 403 -6.44 -16.12 21.90
CA LEU A 403 -7.39 -17.22 21.78
C LEU A 403 -6.94 -18.30 22.78
N ASP A 404 -7.19 -18.03 24.07
CA ASP A 404 -7.20 -19.08 25.07
C ASP A 404 -8.13 -20.17 24.54
N GLU A 405 -7.73 -21.41 24.78
CA GLU A 405 -8.41 -22.66 24.48
C GLU A 405 -9.78 -22.75 25.19
N GLU A 406 -10.66 -21.78 25.03
CA GLU A 406 -12.06 -21.88 25.45
C GLU A 406 -12.89 -22.37 24.27
N GLU A 407 -13.03 -23.71 24.27
CA GLU A 407 -14.17 -24.47 23.80
C GLU A 407 -14.84 -23.98 22.50
N PHE A 408 -14.25 -24.33 21.37
CA PHE A 408 -15.07 -24.63 20.21
C PHE A 408 -15.87 -25.92 20.51
N GLU A 409 -17.03 -25.79 21.16
CA GLU A 409 -18.04 -26.82 21.06
C GLU A 409 -18.37 -27.01 19.57
N VAL A 410 -18.02 -28.17 19.08
CA VAL A 410 -18.40 -28.59 17.73
C VAL A 410 -19.91 -28.62 17.68
N LEU A 411 -20.52 -27.64 17.05
CA LEU A 411 -21.96 -27.46 16.88
C LEU A 411 -22.60 -28.54 16.00
N ASP A 412 -21.86 -29.54 15.56
CA ASP A 412 -22.45 -30.65 14.80
C ASP A 412 -21.79 -32.01 15.17
N GLN A 413 -22.43 -32.75 16.05
CA GLN A 413 -22.06 -34.09 16.39
C GLN A 413 -22.52 -35.15 15.35
N VAL A 414 -23.06 -34.74 14.19
CA VAL A 414 -23.63 -35.64 13.20
C VAL A 414 -22.76 -35.79 11.95
N ALA A 415 -21.82 -34.90 11.70
CA ALA A 415 -20.84 -35.06 10.62
C ALA A 415 -19.52 -35.60 11.16
N GLY A 416 -19.49 -36.87 11.50
CA GLY A 416 -18.25 -37.61 11.72
C GLY A 416 -17.52 -37.77 10.41
N TYR A 417 -16.55 -36.85 10.15
CA TYR A 417 -15.34 -37.07 9.33
C TYR A 417 -14.33 -36.02 9.72
#